data_142590594c426183ff511bd118373447
#
_entry.id   142590594c426183ff511bd118373447
#
_cell.length_a   1.000
_cell.length_b   1.000
_cell.length_c   1.000
_cell.angle_alpha   90.00
_cell.angle_beta   90.00
_cell.angle_gamma   90.00
#
_symmetry.space_group_name_H-M   'P 1'
#
loop_
_entity.id
_entity.type
_entity.pdbx_description
1 polymer ?
#
loop_
_entity_poly.entity_id
_entity_poly.type
_entity_poly.pdbx_seq_one_letter_code
_entity_poly.pdbx_strand_id
1 'polypeptide(L)'
;MFAKRTDLALEARELWQESAEKTTRLSGVKAAKTKLEGYPLTQVDILDSRGEESLGKPKGTYRTIDLTTFWQRKADFFERAVRAVGSQLKELLPAEGPALVIGLGNAAMTPDAVGPLAVDNILITRHLISAMPKQFAGFRPVAVFRTGVLGTTGVESAEAVRGLVAEVQPSLVIAIDALASRRVGRVCATVQLSDTGIIPGSGVGNHRAALNRETLGVPVFAIGIPTVVDAATLAADLLEESGITEFDEKQLRHGKQNLMVTPRDIDQQVRDLSKVVGYGINWALQDLEIEEMNALLS
;
A
#
# COMPACT_ATOMS: atom_id res chain seq x y z
N MET A 1 25.19 -2.32 -10.73
CA MET A 1 24.47 -3.06 -9.69
C MET A 1 23.05 -3.29 -10.16
N PHE A 2 22.55 -4.52 -10.12
CA PHE A 2 21.18 -4.84 -10.54
C PHE A 2 20.17 -4.21 -9.58
N ALA A 3 19.30 -3.36 -10.08
CA ALA A 3 18.24 -2.80 -9.26
C ALA A 3 17.10 -3.82 -9.14
N LYS A 4 17.12 -4.64 -8.09
CA LYS A 4 15.98 -5.50 -7.73
C LYS A 4 14.77 -4.63 -7.45
N ARG A 5 13.66 -4.91 -8.11
CA ARG A 5 12.44 -4.07 -8.01
C ARG A 5 11.69 -4.35 -6.72
N THR A 6 11.39 -3.31 -5.97
CA THR A 6 10.49 -3.36 -4.82
C THR A 6 9.86 -2.01 -4.51
N ASP A 7 8.60 -2.01 -4.13
CA ASP A 7 7.90 -0.86 -3.57
C ASP A 7 7.95 -0.82 -2.04
N LEU A 8 8.39 -1.91 -1.39
CA LEU A 8 8.43 -2.01 0.06
C LEU A 8 9.68 -1.35 0.65
N ALA A 9 9.52 -0.39 1.56
CA ALA A 9 10.63 0.27 2.26
C ALA A 9 11.43 -0.72 3.14
N LEU A 10 10.75 -1.73 3.70
CA LEU A 10 11.39 -2.82 4.41
C LEU A 10 12.38 -3.58 3.53
N GLU A 11 12.00 -3.92 2.29
CA GLU A 11 12.86 -4.63 1.34
C GLU A 11 14.00 -3.75 0.81
N ALA A 12 13.73 -2.46 0.57
CA ALA A 12 14.79 -1.51 0.20
C ALA A 12 15.88 -1.46 1.28
N ARG A 13 15.48 -1.45 2.56
CA ARG A 13 16.42 -1.53 3.68
C ARG A 13 17.16 -2.86 3.74
N GLU A 14 16.51 -3.98 3.49
CA GLU A 14 17.14 -5.31 3.45
C GLU A 14 18.17 -5.38 2.32
N LEU A 15 17.84 -4.92 1.10
CA LEU A 15 18.75 -4.82 -0.03
C LEU A 15 20.00 -4.00 0.31
N TRP A 16 19.80 -2.84 0.98
CA TRP A 16 20.92 -2.02 1.42
C TRP A 16 21.81 -2.80 2.41
N GLN A 17 21.21 -3.50 3.39
CA GLN A 17 21.95 -4.30 4.37
C GLN A 17 22.72 -5.48 3.74
N GLU A 18 22.18 -6.10 2.68
CA GLU A 18 22.82 -7.17 1.93
C GLU A 18 24.02 -6.64 1.12
N SER A 19 23.94 -5.41 0.61
CA SER A 19 24.97 -4.78 -0.23
C SER A 19 26.06 -4.06 0.56
N ALA A 20 25.77 -3.65 1.80
CA ALA A 20 26.69 -2.89 2.63
C ALA A 20 27.70 -3.81 3.33
N GLU A 21 28.93 -3.34 3.50
CA GLU A 21 29.89 -4.00 4.39
C GLU A 21 29.32 -4.10 5.81
N LYS A 22 29.55 -5.20 6.52
CA LYS A 22 28.95 -5.51 7.84
C LYS A 22 29.15 -4.41 8.90
N THR A 23 30.07 -3.50 8.69
CA THR A 23 30.41 -2.39 9.59
C THR A 23 29.70 -1.07 9.25
N THR A 24 29.03 -0.97 8.09
CA THR A 24 28.43 0.27 7.65
C THR A 24 27.07 0.47 8.34
N ARG A 25 26.91 1.60 9.01
CA ARG A 25 25.63 2.00 9.64
C ARG A 25 24.77 2.76 8.64
N LEU A 26 23.51 2.35 8.44
CA LEU A 26 22.57 3.07 7.58
C LEU A 26 22.20 4.43 8.21
N SER A 27 22.78 5.49 7.66
CA SER A 27 22.56 6.87 8.12
C SER A 27 21.20 7.38 7.63
N GLY A 28 20.54 8.18 8.48
CA GLY A 28 19.25 8.79 8.12
C GLY A 28 18.06 7.83 8.11
N VAL A 29 18.24 6.60 8.63
CA VAL A 29 17.15 5.62 8.72
C VAL A 29 17.10 4.99 10.11
N LYS A 30 15.88 4.88 10.66
CA LYS A 30 15.59 4.08 11.85
C LYS A 30 14.65 2.93 11.47
N ALA A 31 14.78 1.80 12.14
CA ALA A 31 13.81 0.72 12.00
C ALA A 31 13.53 0.07 13.34
N ALA A 32 12.27 -0.26 13.57
CA ALA A 32 11.79 -0.95 14.75
C ALA A 32 10.90 -2.13 14.33
N LYS A 33 10.93 -3.21 15.12
CA LYS A 33 10.06 -4.36 14.95
C LYS A 33 9.23 -4.55 16.22
N THR A 34 7.93 -4.68 16.05
CA THR A 34 6.96 -4.93 17.11
C THR A 34 5.97 -6.01 16.71
N LYS A 35 4.98 -6.28 17.54
CA LYS A 35 3.84 -7.12 17.17
C LYS A 35 2.56 -6.37 17.51
N LEU A 36 1.57 -6.49 16.62
CA LEU A 36 0.27 -5.87 16.77
C LEU A 36 -0.81 -6.89 16.38
N GLU A 37 -1.80 -7.12 17.24
CA GLU A 37 -2.85 -8.14 17.01
C GLU A 37 -2.29 -9.52 16.65
N GLY A 38 -1.06 -9.83 17.12
CA GLY A 38 -0.34 -11.06 16.81
C GLY A 38 0.40 -11.07 15.47
N TYR A 39 0.29 -10.01 14.66
CA TYR A 39 1.03 -9.83 13.41
C TYR A 39 2.34 -9.08 13.63
N PRO A 40 3.46 -9.50 13.01
CA PRO A 40 4.68 -8.71 13.03
C PRO A 40 4.48 -7.37 12.32
N LEU A 41 4.94 -6.29 12.97
CA LEU A 41 4.97 -4.93 12.43
C LEU A 41 6.43 -4.48 12.33
N THR A 42 6.84 -4.04 11.16
CA THR A 42 8.13 -3.37 10.95
C THR A 42 7.89 -1.92 10.56
N GLN A 43 8.41 -1.00 11.35
CA GLN A 43 8.44 0.42 11.02
C GLN A 43 9.83 0.80 10.49
N VAL A 44 9.86 1.54 9.39
CA VAL A 44 11.08 2.15 8.81
C VAL A 44 10.82 3.64 8.69
N ASP A 45 11.61 4.44 9.41
CA ASP A 45 11.55 5.90 9.36
C ASP A 45 12.76 6.41 8.57
N ILE A 46 12.50 7.10 7.47
CA ILE A 46 13.50 7.81 6.66
C ILE A 46 13.52 9.25 7.16
N LEU A 47 14.65 9.66 7.77
CA LEU A 47 14.73 10.88 8.56
C LEU A 47 15.26 12.08 7.76
N ASP A 48 16.13 11.82 6.79
CA ASP A 48 16.81 12.86 6.02
C ASP A 48 17.18 12.39 4.59
N SER A 49 17.80 13.29 3.79
CA SER A 49 18.20 13.04 2.41
C SER A 49 19.17 11.85 2.24
N ARG A 50 20.02 11.57 3.24
CA ARG A 50 20.94 10.41 3.19
C ARG A 50 20.16 9.10 3.22
N GLY A 51 19.09 9.06 4.02
CA GLY A 51 18.17 7.93 4.04
C GLY A 51 17.39 7.79 2.73
N GLU A 52 16.95 8.91 2.14
CA GLU A 52 16.27 8.92 0.84
C GLU A 52 17.17 8.37 -0.28
N GLU A 53 18.41 8.85 -0.37
CA GLU A 53 19.40 8.38 -1.34
C GLU A 53 19.73 6.89 -1.16
N SER A 54 19.88 6.45 0.11
CA SER A 54 20.23 5.06 0.42
C SER A 54 19.12 4.07 0.10
N LEU A 55 17.86 4.44 0.32
CA LEU A 55 16.71 3.56 0.15
C LEU A 55 15.91 3.83 -1.14
N GLY A 56 16.17 4.93 -1.83
CA GLY A 56 15.40 5.35 -3.01
C GLY A 56 13.92 5.61 -2.69
N LYS A 57 13.62 6.05 -1.46
CA LYS A 57 12.26 6.29 -0.98
C LYS A 57 12.20 7.67 -0.30
N PRO A 58 11.09 8.42 -0.43
CA PRO A 58 10.92 9.70 0.22
C PRO A 58 11.05 9.63 1.74
N LYS A 59 11.48 10.75 2.34
CA LYS A 59 11.49 10.94 3.79
C LYS A 59 10.08 10.81 4.36
N GLY A 60 9.96 10.01 5.44
CA GLY A 60 8.69 9.75 6.12
C GLY A 60 8.68 8.40 6.83
N THR A 61 7.50 7.98 7.24
CA THR A 61 7.26 6.76 8.01
C THR A 61 6.64 5.70 7.11
N TYR A 62 7.20 4.50 7.14
CA TYR A 62 6.71 3.31 6.44
C TYR A 62 6.47 2.20 7.46
N ARG A 63 5.23 1.72 7.54
CA ARG A 63 4.82 0.64 8.43
C ARG A 63 4.41 -0.56 7.61
N THR A 64 5.09 -1.69 7.78
CA THR A 64 4.80 -2.95 7.09
C THR A 64 4.26 -3.97 8.09
N ILE A 65 3.01 -4.36 7.91
CA ILE A 65 2.32 -5.40 8.70
C ILE A 65 2.46 -6.70 7.93
N ASP A 66 3.01 -7.74 8.57
CA ASP A 66 3.12 -9.08 8.01
C ASP A 66 1.87 -9.89 8.34
N LEU A 67 1.04 -10.13 7.32
CA LEU A 67 -0.20 -10.89 7.39
C LEU A 67 -0.04 -12.36 6.95
N THR A 68 1.17 -12.91 6.91
CA THR A 68 1.39 -14.32 6.49
C THR A 68 0.51 -15.29 7.27
N THR A 69 0.33 -15.07 8.57
CA THR A 69 -0.52 -15.93 9.42
C THR A 69 -2.02 -15.71 9.23
N PHE A 70 -2.46 -14.66 8.54
CA PHE A 70 -3.85 -14.43 8.14
C PHE A 70 -4.41 -15.61 7.35
N TRP A 71 -3.61 -16.19 6.48
CA TRP A 71 -4.00 -17.30 5.62
C TRP A 71 -4.20 -18.63 6.36
N GLN A 72 -3.78 -18.72 7.63
CA GLN A 72 -4.09 -19.87 8.48
C GLN A 72 -5.55 -19.89 8.95
N ARG A 73 -6.30 -18.82 8.74
CA ARG A 73 -7.74 -18.65 9.03
C ARG A 73 -8.12 -19.12 10.45
N LYS A 74 -7.25 -18.82 11.44
CA LYS A 74 -7.54 -19.07 12.86
C LYS A 74 -8.71 -18.19 13.33
N ALA A 75 -9.25 -18.51 14.53
CA ALA A 75 -10.31 -17.69 15.11
C ALA A 75 -9.95 -16.19 15.07
N ASP A 76 -10.94 -15.36 14.76
CA ASP A 76 -10.86 -13.90 14.70
C ASP A 76 -9.77 -13.36 13.73
N PHE A 77 -9.37 -14.16 12.72
CA PHE A 77 -8.29 -13.80 11.80
C PHE A 77 -8.58 -12.51 11.03
N PHE A 78 -9.85 -12.32 10.62
CA PHE A 78 -10.28 -11.15 9.86
C PHE A 78 -10.30 -9.91 10.75
N GLU A 79 -10.96 -9.98 11.92
CA GLU A 79 -11.06 -8.91 12.90
C GLU A 79 -9.68 -8.42 13.35
N ARG A 80 -8.78 -9.34 13.64
CA ARG A 80 -7.40 -9.04 14.03
C ARG A 80 -6.65 -8.31 12.91
N ALA A 81 -6.81 -8.74 11.65
CA ALA A 81 -6.17 -8.08 10.52
C ALA A 81 -6.73 -6.67 10.30
N VAL A 82 -8.05 -6.50 10.40
CA VAL A 82 -8.72 -5.19 10.32
C VAL A 82 -8.21 -4.25 11.41
N ARG A 83 -8.16 -4.70 12.68
CA ARG A 83 -7.65 -3.89 13.80
C ARG A 83 -6.17 -3.57 13.63
N ALA A 84 -5.35 -4.51 13.14
CA ALA A 84 -3.94 -4.27 12.89
C ALA A 84 -3.72 -3.17 11.84
N VAL A 85 -4.45 -3.21 10.73
CA VAL A 85 -4.37 -2.17 9.69
C VAL A 85 -4.98 -0.86 10.19
N GLY A 86 -6.17 -0.91 10.76
CA GLY A 86 -6.92 0.27 11.21
C GLY A 86 -6.21 1.06 12.29
N SER A 87 -5.67 0.39 13.33
CA SER A 87 -4.95 1.07 14.41
C SER A 87 -3.69 1.78 13.91
N GLN A 88 -2.91 1.13 13.03
CA GLN A 88 -1.73 1.75 12.47
C GLN A 88 -2.05 2.90 11.52
N LEU A 89 -3.16 2.81 10.81
CA LEU A 89 -3.66 3.91 9.99
C LEU A 89 -4.15 5.07 10.87
N LYS A 90 -4.94 4.79 11.91
CA LYS A 90 -5.47 5.80 12.85
C LYS A 90 -4.36 6.62 13.52
N GLU A 91 -3.23 5.99 13.85
CA GLU A 91 -2.05 6.70 14.39
C GLU A 91 -1.35 7.63 13.39
N LEU A 92 -1.46 7.36 12.09
CA LEU A 92 -0.86 8.19 11.03
C LEU A 92 -1.77 9.34 10.61
N LEU A 93 -3.09 9.14 10.67
CA LEU A 93 -4.06 10.07 10.11
C LEU A 93 -4.35 11.25 11.05
N PRO A 94 -4.63 12.45 10.52
CA PRO A 94 -5.29 13.51 11.28
C PRO A 94 -6.62 13.04 11.85
N ALA A 95 -6.92 13.42 13.09
CA ALA A 95 -8.11 12.95 13.82
C ALA A 95 -9.44 13.39 13.18
N GLU A 96 -9.46 14.55 12.53
CA GLU A 96 -10.69 15.19 12.05
C GLU A 96 -10.60 15.67 10.60
N GLY A 97 -11.74 16.09 10.07
CA GLY A 97 -11.89 16.68 8.74
C GLY A 97 -12.24 15.67 7.66
N PRO A 98 -12.75 16.14 6.49
CA PRO A 98 -13.17 15.26 5.40
C PRO A 98 -12.02 14.43 4.85
N ALA A 99 -12.28 13.15 4.55
CA ALA A 99 -11.33 12.26 3.92
C ALA A 99 -11.76 11.93 2.48
N LEU A 100 -10.77 11.88 1.57
CA LEU A 100 -10.94 11.38 0.21
C LEU A 100 -10.13 10.09 0.06
N VAL A 101 -10.81 8.96 -0.21
CA VAL A 101 -10.15 7.68 -0.41
C VAL A 101 -10.10 7.35 -1.90
N ILE A 102 -8.91 7.03 -2.39
CA ILE A 102 -8.63 6.78 -3.80
C ILE A 102 -8.21 5.33 -3.98
N GLY A 103 -8.96 4.58 -4.79
CA GLY A 103 -8.57 3.27 -5.28
C GLY A 103 -7.84 3.40 -6.61
N LEU A 104 -6.53 3.15 -6.62
CA LEU A 104 -5.68 3.13 -7.81
C LEU A 104 -5.70 1.75 -8.44
N GLY A 105 -5.43 1.68 -9.74
CA GLY A 105 -5.28 0.44 -10.47
C GLY A 105 -6.43 0.10 -11.41
N ASN A 106 -6.34 -1.08 -12.03
CA ASN A 106 -7.28 -1.57 -13.03
C ASN A 106 -8.14 -2.70 -12.44
N ALA A 107 -9.43 -2.45 -12.24
CA ALA A 107 -10.37 -3.44 -11.72
C ALA A 107 -10.51 -4.71 -12.60
N ALA A 108 -10.18 -4.62 -13.89
CA ALA A 108 -10.24 -5.74 -14.82
C ALA A 108 -8.96 -6.61 -14.82
N MET A 109 -7.93 -6.21 -14.08
CA MET A 109 -6.66 -6.94 -13.94
C MET A 109 -6.46 -7.31 -12.47
N THR A 110 -6.70 -8.56 -12.11
CA THR A 110 -6.71 -8.99 -10.70
C THR A 110 -5.51 -8.53 -9.87
N PRO A 111 -4.25 -8.68 -10.33
CA PRO A 111 -3.11 -8.19 -9.55
C PRO A 111 -3.07 -6.67 -9.33
N ASP A 112 -3.81 -5.91 -10.14
CA ASP A 112 -3.90 -4.45 -10.09
C ASP A 112 -5.24 -3.95 -9.49
N ALA A 113 -6.06 -4.86 -8.97
CA ALA A 113 -7.43 -4.56 -8.53
C ALA A 113 -7.55 -4.25 -7.03
N VAL A 114 -6.45 -4.22 -6.27
CA VAL A 114 -6.47 -3.97 -4.81
C VAL A 114 -7.20 -2.67 -4.47
N GLY A 115 -6.80 -1.55 -5.06
CA GLY A 115 -7.42 -0.25 -4.82
C GLY A 115 -8.91 -0.23 -5.17
N PRO A 116 -9.30 -0.60 -6.41
CA PRO A 116 -10.69 -0.69 -6.82
C PRO A 116 -11.58 -1.56 -5.92
N LEU A 117 -11.08 -2.72 -5.47
CA LEU A 117 -11.84 -3.62 -4.60
C LEU A 117 -11.86 -3.17 -3.13
N ALA A 118 -10.82 -2.50 -2.66
CA ALA A 118 -10.81 -1.99 -1.29
C ALA A 118 -11.86 -0.90 -1.10
N VAL A 119 -12.02 0.00 -2.08
CA VAL A 119 -13.01 1.09 -1.99
C VAL A 119 -14.46 0.60 -2.02
N ASP A 120 -14.74 -0.62 -2.51
CA ASP A 120 -16.07 -1.25 -2.43
C ASP A 120 -16.49 -1.58 -0.98
N ASN A 121 -15.53 -1.63 -0.08
CA ASN A 121 -15.72 -1.98 1.33
C ASN A 121 -15.62 -0.75 2.24
N ILE A 122 -15.72 0.47 1.71
CA ILE A 122 -15.62 1.72 2.48
C ILE A 122 -16.99 2.35 2.69
N LEU A 123 -17.26 2.79 3.90
CA LEU A 123 -18.44 3.54 4.25
C LEU A 123 -18.36 4.96 3.69
N ILE A 124 -19.18 5.25 2.68
CA ILE A 124 -19.23 6.55 2.02
C ILE A 124 -20.25 7.43 2.76
N THR A 125 -19.78 8.38 3.53
CA THR A 125 -20.60 9.15 4.48
C THR A 125 -20.82 10.60 4.08
N ARG A 126 -19.98 11.19 3.21
CA ARG A 126 -20.03 12.61 2.84
C ARG A 126 -21.41 13.06 2.39
N HIS A 127 -22.07 12.33 1.50
CA HIS A 127 -23.41 12.63 1.00
C HIS A 127 -24.50 12.35 2.04
N LEU A 128 -24.33 11.34 2.89
CA LEU A 128 -25.28 10.98 3.96
C LEU A 128 -25.34 12.05 5.04
N ILE A 129 -24.19 12.62 5.42
CA ILE A 129 -24.13 13.73 6.37
C ILE A 129 -24.90 14.95 5.84
N SER A 130 -24.80 15.23 4.53
CA SER A 130 -25.55 16.32 3.91
C SER A 130 -27.05 16.03 3.81
N ALA A 131 -27.43 14.79 3.49
CA ALA A 131 -28.83 14.40 3.30
C ALA A 131 -29.57 14.11 4.63
N MET A 132 -28.85 13.54 5.61
CA MET A 132 -29.40 13.08 6.90
C MET A 132 -28.50 13.50 8.08
N PRO A 133 -28.37 14.82 8.33
CA PRO A 133 -27.37 15.32 9.28
C PRO A 133 -27.59 14.86 10.73
N LYS A 134 -28.84 14.60 11.13
CA LYS A 134 -29.15 14.12 12.50
C LYS A 134 -28.69 12.68 12.73
N GLN A 135 -28.85 11.82 11.72
CA GLN A 135 -28.49 10.40 11.78
C GLN A 135 -26.97 10.18 11.65
N PHE A 136 -26.29 11.03 10.88
CA PHE A 136 -24.86 10.91 10.56
C PHE A 136 -23.98 11.98 11.21
N ALA A 137 -24.47 12.69 12.22
CA ALA A 137 -23.75 13.78 12.91
C ALA A 137 -22.41 13.32 13.54
N GLY A 138 -22.30 12.05 13.94
CA GLY A 138 -21.09 11.49 14.53
C GLY A 138 -20.09 10.90 13.52
N PHE A 139 -20.46 10.87 12.24
CA PHE A 139 -19.60 10.28 11.21
C PHE A 139 -18.64 11.31 10.61
N ARG A 140 -17.43 10.88 10.33
CA ARG A 140 -16.45 11.64 9.54
C ARG A 140 -16.91 11.67 8.07
N PRO A 141 -16.88 12.82 7.36
CA PRO A 141 -17.20 12.86 5.94
C PRO A 141 -16.16 12.09 5.12
N VAL A 142 -16.57 11.03 4.43
CA VAL A 142 -15.72 10.20 3.56
C VAL A 142 -16.32 10.21 2.15
N ALA A 143 -15.47 10.57 1.17
CA ALA A 143 -15.71 10.41 -0.25
C ALA A 143 -14.74 9.37 -0.82
N VAL A 144 -15.17 8.67 -1.86
CA VAL A 144 -14.38 7.60 -2.48
C VAL A 144 -14.33 7.81 -3.99
N PHE A 145 -13.20 7.48 -4.61
CA PHE A 145 -13.06 7.51 -6.06
C PHE A 145 -12.15 6.39 -6.57
N ARG A 146 -12.51 5.77 -7.70
CA ARG A 146 -11.67 4.84 -8.46
C ARG A 146 -11.11 5.58 -9.65
N THR A 147 -9.78 5.66 -9.75
CA THR A 147 -9.15 6.40 -10.85
C THR A 147 -9.20 5.68 -12.19
N GLY A 148 -9.23 4.34 -12.16
CA GLY A 148 -8.84 3.56 -13.32
C GLY A 148 -7.35 3.75 -13.64
N VAL A 149 -6.96 3.40 -14.86
CA VAL A 149 -5.59 3.56 -15.38
C VAL A 149 -5.62 4.36 -16.68
N LEU A 150 -4.51 5.04 -17.00
CA LEU A 150 -4.38 5.88 -18.20
C LEU A 150 -4.87 5.19 -19.48
N GLY A 151 -4.54 3.90 -19.65
CA GLY A 151 -4.94 3.13 -20.83
C GLY A 151 -6.45 2.88 -20.97
N THR A 152 -7.24 3.03 -19.90
CA THR A 152 -8.70 2.85 -19.92
C THR A 152 -9.46 4.17 -19.85
N THR A 153 -8.86 5.22 -19.29
CA THR A 153 -9.53 6.50 -19.03
C THR A 153 -9.04 7.63 -19.93
N GLY A 154 -7.82 7.54 -20.44
CA GLY A 154 -7.14 8.62 -21.15
C GLY A 154 -6.69 9.77 -20.23
N VAL A 155 -6.86 9.62 -18.90
CA VAL A 155 -6.54 10.64 -17.88
C VAL A 155 -5.56 10.07 -16.87
N GLU A 156 -4.50 10.81 -16.52
CA GLU A 156 -3.59 10.44 -15.46
C GLU A 156 -4.30 10.47 -14.10
N SER A 157 -4.02 9.47 -13.25
CA SER A 157 -4.64 9.39 -11.91
C SER A 157 -4.40 10.67 -11.10
N ALA A 158 -3.21 11.26 -11.21
CA ALA A 158 -2.88 12.50 -10.49
C ALA A 158 -3.70 13.72 -10.97
N GLU A 159 -4.04 13.78 -12.26
CA GLU A 159 -4.92 14.83 -12.80
C GLU A 159 -6.34 14.70 -12.26
N ALA A 160 -6.91 13.49 -12.33
CA ALA A 160 -8.24 13.20 -11.82
C ALA A 160 -8.34 13.51 -10.32
N VAL A 161 -7.37 13.04 -9.51
CA VAL A 161 -7.36 13.26 -8.06
C VAL A 161 -7.18 14.73 -7.71
N ARG A 162 -6.35 15.49 -8.45
CA ARG A 162 -6.20 16.93 -8.24
C ARG A 162 -7.52 17.69 -8.45
N GLY A 163 -8.25 17.35 -9.49
CA GLY A 163 -9.59 17.91 -9.74
C GLY A 163 -10.56 17.60 -8.60
N LEU A 164 -10.55 16.37 -8.10
CA LEU A 164 -11.39 15.96 -6.97
C LEU A 164 -11.00 16.65 -5.66
N VAL A 165 -9.70 16.83 -5.38
CA VAL A 165 -9.23 17.55 -4.20
C VAL A 165 -9.72 19.00 -4.22
N ALA A 166 -9.69 19.66 -5.38
CA ALA A 166 -10.20 21.02 -5.53
C ALA A 166 -11.71 21.13 -5.25
N GLU A 167 -12.51 20.14 -5.67
CA GLU A 167 -13.96 20.11 -5.49
C GLU A 167 -14.39 19.62 -4.10
N VAL A 168 -13.81 18.52 -3.64
CA VAL A 168 -14.18 17.87 -2.36
C VAL A 168 -13.61 18.60 -1.15
N GLN A 169 -12.48 19.29 -1.33
CA GLN A 169 -11.72 19.99 -0.28
C GLN A 169 -11.43 19.09 0.95
N PRO A 170 -10.83 17.90 0.76
CA PRO A 170 -10.56 17.00 1.87
C PRO A 170 -9.42 17.54 2.73
N SER A 171 -9.42 17.18 4.01
CA SER A 171 -8.29 17.41 4.93
C SER A 171 -7.12 16.44 4.71
N LEU A 172 -7.40 15.31 4.07
CA LEU A 172 -6.43 14.28 3.72
C LEU A 172 -6.90 13.42 2.55
N VAL A 173 -5.94 12.78 1.88
CA VAL A 173 -6.17 11.72 0.88
C VAL A 173 -5.59 10.41 1.40
N ILE A 174 -6.31 9.30 1.24
CA ILE A 174 -5.79 7.94 1.40
C ILE A 174 -5.75 7.31 0.02
N ALA A 175 -4.58 6.94 -0.47
CA ALA A 175 -4.39 6.28 -1.76
C ALA A 175 -4.10 4.79 -1.55
N ILE A 176 -4.86 3.91 -2.20
CA ILE A 176 -4.73 2.45 -2.11
C ILE A 176 -4.25 1.92 -3.46
N ASP A 177 -3.16 1.15 -3.47
CA ASP A 177 -2.57 0.60 -4.70
C ASP A 177 -2.03 -0.82 -4.52
N ALA A 178 -1.89 -1.51 -5.64
CA ALA A 178 -1.14 -2.75 -5.73
C ALA A 178 0.37 -2.44 -5.86
N LEU A 179 1.20 -3.16 -5.13
CA LEU A 179 2.65 -2.98 -5.11
C LEU A 179 3.37 -4.17 -5.75
N ALA A 180 4.63 -3.96 -6.10
CA ALA A 180 5.57 -5.03 -6.39
C ALA A 180 6.45 -5.30 -5.15
N SER A 181 6.65 -6.57 -4.82
CA SER A 181 7.67 -6.99 -3.87
C SER A 181 8.85 -7.65 -4.56
N ARG A 182 9.98 -7.70 -3.89
CA ARG A 182 11.13 -8.52 -4.30
C ARG A 182 10.89 -9.99 -3.95
N ARG A 183 10.45 -10.25 -2.70
CA ARG A 183 10.30 -11.61 -2.18
C ARG A 183 8.89 -12.16 -2.38
N VAL A 184 8.82 -13.37 -2.96
CA VAL A 184 7.54 -14.08 -3.18
C VAL A 184 6.74 -14.25 -1.90
N GLY A 185 7.39 -14.54 -0.76
CA GLY A 185 6.72 -14.73 0.52
C GLY A 185 6.00 -13.50 1.07
N ARG A 186 6.17 -12.32 0.44
CA ARG A 186 5.46 -11.08 0.80
C ARG A 186 4.29 -10.76 -0.10
N VAL A 187 4.18 -11.45 -1.24
CA VAL A 187 3.06 -11.27 -2.17
C VAL A 187 1.78 -11.70 -1.47
N CYS A 188 0.77 -10.83 -1.46
CA CYS A 188 -0.49 -11.00 -0.75
C CYS A 188 -0.34 -11.43 0.73
N ALA A 189 0.79 -11.09 1.35
CA ALA A 189 1.08 -11.44 2.73
C ALA A 189 1.52 -10.23 3.58
N THR A 190 1.59 -9.04 2.99
CA THR A 190 1.95 -7.81 3.71
C THR A 190 1.06 -6.64 3.31
N VAL A 191 0.86 -5.70 4.25
CA VAL A 191 0.26 -4.38 3.99
C VAL A 191 1.28 -3.33 4.41
N GLN A 192 1.64 -2.43 3.49
CA GLN A 192 2.47 -1.27 3.79
C GLN A 192 1.62 -0.01 3.90
N LEU A 193 1.80 0.75 4.98
CA LEU A 193 1.23 2.07 5.20
C LEU A 193 2.36 3.11 5.15
N SER A 194 2.11 4.29 4.57
CA SER A 194 3.07 5.40 4.63
C SER A 194 2.38 6.76 4.64
N ASP A 195 3.09 7.77 5.16
CA ASP A 195 2.69 9.18 5.19
C ASP A 195 3.32 10.01 4.05
N THR A 196 3.99 9.34 3.11
CA THR A 196 4.73 9.98 2.02
C THR A 196 3.95 10.09 0.71
N GLY A 197 2.74 9.54 0.66
CA GLY A 197 2.01 9.34 -0.58
C GLY A 197 2.54 8.16 -1.41
N ILE A 198 2.22 8.14 -2.69
CA ILE A 198 2.53 7.02 -3.60
C ILE A 198 2.84 7.52 -5.01
N ILE A 199 3.70 6.77 -5.70
CA ILE A 199 3.93 6.92 -7.15
C ILE A 199 3.30 5.70 -7.83
N PRO A 200 2.13 5.84 -8.48
CA PRO A 200 1.43 4.69 -9.06
C PRO A 200 2.30 3.98 -10.09
N GLY A 201 2.39 2.64 -9.99
CA GLY A 201 3.13 1.81 -10.93
C GLY A 201 4.66 1.90 -10.85
N SER A 202 5.23 2.49 -9.79
CA SER A 202 6.69 2.61 -9.63
C SER A 202 7.40 1.25 -9.62
N GLY A 203 6.83 0.26 -8.93
CA GLY A 203 7.38 -1.09 -8.84
C GLY A 203 7.37 -1.89 -10.13
N VAL A 204 6.55 -1.49 -11.10
CA VAL A 204 6.50 -2.11 -12.44
C VAL A 204 7.20 -1.28 -13.51
N GLY A 205 7.92 -0.22 -13.11
CA GLY A 205 8.73 0.62 -14.00
C GLY A 205 7.92 1.66 -14.78
N ASN A 206 6.69 1.95 -14.36
CA ASN A 206 5.90 3.05 -14.89
C ASN A 206 6.17 4.32 -14.06
N HIS A 207 6.79 5.33 -14.68
CA HIS A 207 7.03 6.62 -14.05
C HIS A 207 5.83 7.52 -14.26
N ARG A 208 4.90 7.51 -13.31
CA ARG A 208 3.71 8.37 -13.30
C ARG A 208 3.87 9.52 -12.30
N ALA A 209 2.99 10.52 -12.38
CA ALA A 209 2.98 11.59 -11.42
C ALA A 209 2.67 11.07 -10.01
N ALA A 210 3.45 11.53 -9.02
CA ALA A 210 3.24 11.17 -7.62
C ALA A 210 1.93 11.74 -7.10
N LEU A 211 1.27 10.99 -6.23
CA LEU A 211 0.19 11.44 -5.36
C LEU A 211 0.80 11.68 -3.97
N ASN A 212 1.16 12.89 -3.67
CA ASN A 212 1.77 13.31 -2.40
C ASN A 212 1.32 14.73 -2.03
N ARG A 213 1.77 15.21 -0.88
CA ARG A 213 1.42 16.56 -0.41
C ARG A 213 1.84 17.68 -1.37
N GLU A 214 2.96 17.51 -2.07
CA GLU A 214 3.48 18.53 -3.00
C GLU A 214 2.59 18.65 -4.23
N THR A 215 2.10 17.53 -4.75
CA THR A 215 1.28 17.49 -5.97
C THR A 215 -0.20 17.80 -5.74
N LEU A 216 -0.73 17.49 -4.54
CA LEU A 216 -2.15 17.62 -4.22
C LEU A 216 -2.48 18.76 -3.25
N GLY A 217 -1.48 19.34 -2.57
CA GLY A 217 -1.67 20.43 -1.60
C GLY A 217 -2.23 19.98 -0.24
N VAL A 218 -2.57 18.70 -0.08
CA VAL A 218 -3.09 18.09 1.15
C VAL A 218 -2.25 16.87 1.54
N PRO A 219 -2.23 16.47 2.82
CA PRO A 219 -1.55 15.23 3.23
C PRO A 219 -2.07 14.01 2.48
N VAL A 220 -1.15 13.16 2.02
CA VAL A 220 -1.48 11.91 1.32
C VAL A 220 -0.87 10.74 2.07
N PHE A 221 -1.72 9.80 2.47
CA PHE A 221 -1.34 8.55 3.10
C PHE A 221 -1.52 7.41 2.09
N ALA A 222 -0.56 6.51 2.01
CA ALA A 222 -0.64 5.39 1.09
C ALA A 222 -0.85 4.08 1.83
N ILE A 223 -1.65 3.21 1.23
CA ILE A 223 -1.83 1.81 1.62
C ILE A 223 -1.49 0.97 0.41
N GLY A 224 -0.53 0.06 0.55
CA GLY A 224 -0.11 -0.81 -0.54
C GLY A 224 -0.06 -2.27 -0.15
N ILE A 225 -0.50 -3.13 -1.08
CA ILE A 225 -0.42 -4.58 -0.94
C ILE A 225 0.40 -5.12 -2.12
N PRO A 226 1.54 -5.80 -1.87
CA PRO A 226 2.27 -6.46 -2.95
C PRO A 226 1.45 -7.62 -3.51
N THR A 227 1.24 -7.61 -4.81
CA THR A 227 0.47 -8.61 -5.56
C THR A 227 1.31 -9.33 -6.60
N VAL A 228 2.49 -8.77 -6.91
CA VAL A 228 3.38 -9.28 -7.95
C VAL A 228 4.84 -9.23 -7.53
N VAL A 229 5.65 -10.08 -8.17
CA VAL A 229 7.11 -10.02 -8.17
C VAL A 229 7.59 -9.91 -9.63
N ASP A 230 8.59 -9.06 -9.89
CA ASP A 230 9.26 -9.00 -11.19
C ASP A 230 10.01 -10.32 -11.47
N ALA A 231 9.77 -10.93 -12.63
CA ALA A 231 10.29 -12.26 -12.94
C ALA A 231 11.83 -12.33 -12.95
N ALA A 232 12.51 -11.26 -13.37
CA ALA A 232 13.96 -11.20 -13.34
C ALA A 232 14.49 -11.08 -11.90
N THR A 233 13.79 -10.31 -11.06
CA THR A 233 14.08 -10.21 -9.62
C THR A 233 13.90 -11.56 -8.93
N LEU A 234 12.83 -12.28 -9.22
CA LEU A 234 12.57 -13.62 -8.71
C LEU A 234 13.68 -14.60 -9.15
N ALA A 235 14.06 -14.60 -10.43
CA ALA A 235 15.12 -15.47 -10.93
C ALA A 235 16.46 -15.19 -10.25
N ALA A 236 16.81 -13.91 -10.07
CA ALA A 236 18.02 -13.52 -9.36
C ALA A 236 18.03 -14.01 -7.90
N ASP A 237 16.93 -13.84 -7.17
CA ASP A 237 16.83 -14.32 -5.79
C ASP A 237 16.93 -15.84 -5.69
N LEU A 238 16.31 -16.60 -6.61
CA LEU A 238 16.39 -18.07 -6.64
C LEU A 238 17.81 -18.55 -6.94
N LEU A 239 18.56 -17.90 -7.83
CA LEU A 239 19.97 -18.22 -8.12
C LEU A 239 20.82 -17.97 -6.87
N GLU A 240 20.69 -16.81 -6.23
CA GLU A 240 21.43 -16.49 -5.00
C GLU A 240 21.12 -17.48 -3.85
N GLU A 241 19.85 -17.83 -3.65
CA GLU A 241 19.44 -18.83 -2.64
C GLU A 241 20.01 -20.22 -2.93
N SER A 242 20.27 -20.54 -4.22
CA SER A 242 20.91 -21.78 -4.65
C SER A 242 22.45 -21.72 -4.59
N GLY A 243 23.02 -20.61 -4.10
CA GLY A 243 24.47 -20.41 -3.99
C GLY A 243 25.15 -19.95 -5.28
N ILE A 244 24.37 -19.61 -6.33
CA ILE A 244 24.88 -19.08 -7.59
C ILE A 244 24.87 -17.55 -7.50
N THR A 245 26.04 -16.97 -7.21
CA THR A 245 26.21 -15.51 -7.04
C THR A 245 26.77 -14.81 -8.28
N GLU A 246 27.33 -15.57 -9.22
CA GLU A 246 27.85 -15.04 -10.49
C GLU A 246 26.92 -15.39 -11.63
N PHE A 247 26.14 -14.41 -12.10
CA PHE A 247 25.27 -14.52 -13.27
C PHE A 247 25.15 -13.16 -13.96
N ASP A 248 24.90 -13.20 -15.29
CA ASP A 248 24.68 -11.98 -16.06
C ASP A 248 23.23 -11.49 -15.87
N GLU A 249 23.08 -10.49 -15.03
CA GLU A 249 21.80 -9.86 -14.72
C GLU A 249 21.08 -9.27 -15.95
N LYS A 250 21.84 -8.84 -16.98
CA LYS A 250 21.24 -8.34 -18.22
C LYS A 250 20.58 -9.47 -19.00
N GLN A 251 21.12 -10.68 -18.95
CA GLN A 251 20.52 -11.84 -19.60
C GLN A 251 19.23 -12.27 -18.91
N LEU A 252 19.08 -12.09 -17.60
CA LEU A 252 17.82 -12.36 -16.90
C LEU A 252 16.67 -11.46 -17.38
N ARG A 253 16.98 -10.24 -17.82
CA ARG A 253 15.99 -9.29 -18.36
C ARG A 253 15.82 -9.37 -19.89
N HIS A 254 16.72 -10.05 -20.59
CA HIS A 254 16.74 -10.06 -22.04
C HIS A 254 15.49 -10.77 -22.60
N GLY A 255 14.68 -10.04 -23.39
CA GLY A 255 13.48 -10.57 -24.06
C GLY A 255 12.25 -10.77 -23.17
N LYS A 256 12.34 -10.51 -21.84
CA LYS A 256 11.25 -10.68 -20.87
C LYS A 256 10.99 -9.40 -20.07
N GLN A 257 11.09 -8.26 -20.73
CA GLN A 257 10.80 -6.97 -20.09
C GLN A 257 9.35 -6.96 -19.60
N ASN A 258 9.18 -6.61 -18.31
CA ASN A 258 7.87 -6.45 -17.64
C ASN A 258 7.04 -7.75 -17.45
N LEU A 259 7.64 -8.93 -17.40
CA LEU A 259 6.93 -10.12 -16.93
C LEU A 259 6.80 -10.07 -15.39
N MET A 260 5.56 -10.10 -14.92
CA MET A 260 5.23 -10.13 -13.49
C MET A 260 4.68 -11.51 -13.12
N VAL A 261 5.10 -12.00 -11.96
CA VAL A 261 4.65 -13.28 -11.40
C VAL A 261 3.72 -13.02 -10.22
N THR A 262 2.63 -13.75 -10.17
CA THR A 262 1.60 -13.65 -9.14
C THR A 262 1.19 -15.05 -8.66
N PRO A 263 0.65 -15.20 -7.42
CA PRO A 263 0.14 -16.48 -6.94
C PRO A 263 -1.02 -17.01 -7.78
N ARG A 264 -1.19 -18.34 -7.78
CA ARG A 264 -2.26 -18.99 -8.53
C ARG A 264 -3.67 -18.60 -8.05
N ASP A 265 -3.81 -18.35 -6.74
CA ASP A 265 -5.07 -18.01 -6.06
C ASP A 265 -5.22 -16.51 -5.80
N ILE A 266 -4.56 -15.69 -6.63
CA ILE A 266 -4.52 -14.22 -6.53
C ILE A 266 -5.91 -13.60 -6.43
N ASP A 267 -6.91 -14.13 -7.13
CA ASP A 267 -8.27 -13.60 -7.13
C ASP A 267 -8.90 -13.59 -5.75
N GLN A 268 -8.71 -14.67 -4.99
CA GLN A 268 -9.22 -14.77 -3.62
C GLN A 268 -8.40 -13.90 -2.67
N GLN A 269 -7.07 -13.94 -2.83
CA GLN A 269 -6.15 -13.20 -1.96
C GLN A 269 -6.37 -11.68 -2.07
N VAL A 270 -6.52 -11.17 -3.27
CA VAL A 270 -6.77 -9.74 -3.50
C VAL A 270 -8.14 -9.33 -2.94
N ARG A 271 -9.19 -10.14 -3.13
CA ARG A 271 -10.51 -9.85 -2.53
C ARG A 271 -10.46 -9.80 -1.01
N ASP A 272 -9.86 -10.80 -0.37
CA ASP A 272 -9.80 -10.89 1.10
C ASP A 272 -9.00 -9.72 1.69
N LEU A 273 -7.83 -9.41 1.13
CA LEU A 273 -6.99 -8.32 1.62
C LEU A 273 -7.58 -6.94 1.32
N SER A 274 -8.23 -6.76 0.18
CA SER A 274 -8.95 -5.52 -0.14
C SER A 274 -10.09 -5.27 0.85
N LYS A 275 -10.79 -6.33 1.28
CA LYS A 275 -11.80 -6.23 2.34
C LYS A 275 -11.16 -5.85 3.68
N VAL A 276 -10.04 -6.46 4.06
CA VAL A 276 -9.30 -6.08 5.28
C VAL A 276 -8.90 -4.61 5.25
N VAL A 277 -8.40 -4.12 4.12
CA VAL A 277 -7.99 -2.70 3.97
C VAL A 277 -9.20 -1.77 4.05
N GLY A 278 -10.30 -2.06 3.34
CA GLY A 278 -11.52 -1.24 3.38
C GLY A 278 -12.10 -1.13 4.79
N TYR A 279 -12.22 -2.26 5.49
CA TYR A 279 -12.68 -2.31 6.88
C TYR A 279 -11.68 -1.62 7.83
N GLY A 280 -10.37 -1.77 7.62
CA GLY A 280 -9.33 -1.07 8.39
C GLY A 280 -9.42 0.46 8.24
N ILE A 281 -9.74 0.94 7.03
CA ILE A 281 -10.00 2.37 6.78
C ILE A 281 -11.27 2.84 7.52
N ASN A 282 -12.36 2.07 7.46
CA ASN A 282 -13.58 2.40 8.20
C ASN A 282 -13.31 2.47 9.70
N TRP A 283 -12.59 1.49 10.24
CA TRP A 283 -12.19 1.44 11.65
C TRP A 283 -11.40 2.70 12.05
N ALA A 284 -10.43 3.10 11.20
CA ALA A 284 -9.60 4.27 11.47
C ALA A 284 -10.33 5.61 11.35
N LEU A 285 -11.32 5.71 10.43
CA LEU A 285 -11.99 6.97 10.13
C LEU A 285 -13.32 7.16 10.88
N GLN A 286 -14.01 6.07 11.25
CA GLN A 286 -15.37 6.12 11.79
C GLN A 286 -15.47 5.60 13.22
N ASP A 287 -14.43 4.97 13.75
CA ASP A 287 -14.39 4.37 15.10
C ASP A 287 -15.52 3.35 15.34
N LEU A 288 -15.81 2.54 14.32
CA LEU A 288 -16.85 1.52 14.34
C LEU A 288 -16.27 0.13 14.56
N GLU A 289 -17.00 -0.71 15.29
CA GLU A 289 -16.70 -2.14 15.36
C GLU A 289 -17.16 -2.87 14.09
N ILE A 290 -16.62 -4.08 13.88
CA ILE A 290 -16.82 -4.83 12.63
C ILE A 290 -18.29 -5.21 12.40
N GLU A 291 -19.02 -5.53 13.46
CA GLU A 291 -20.44 -5.84 13.42
C GLU A 291 -21.27 -4.63 12.93
N GLU A 292 -20.92 -3.43 13.40
CA GLU A 292 -21.55 -2.20 12.96
C GLU A 292 -21.24 -1.90 11.48
N MET A 293 -19.98 -2.12 11.07
CA MET A 293 -19.60 -1.98 9.66
C MET A 293 -20.37 -2.97 8.76
N ASN A 294 -20.51 -4.23 9.19
CA ASN A 294 -21.27 -5.23 8.45
C ASN A 294 -22.74 -4.81 8.27
N ALA A 295 -23.35 -4.25 9.32
CA ALA A 295 -24.75 -3.77 9.25
C ALA A 295 -24.94 -2.57 8.31
N LEU A 296 -23.90 -1.74 8.13
CA LEU A 296 -23.94 -0.55 7.27
C LEU A 296 -23.53 -0.83 5.82
N LEU A 297 -22.79 -1.91 5.58
CA LEU A 297 -22.28 -2.31 4.24
C LEU A 297 -23.11 -3.41 3.58
N SER A 298 -24.11 -3.99 4.30
CA SER A 298 -24.98 -5.08 3.82
C SER A 298 -26.09 -4.65 2.86
#